data_9fbb4db6676165f476770c023417003c
#
_entry.id   9fbb4db6676165f476770c023417003c
#
_cell.length_a   1.000
_cell.length_b   1.000
_cell.length_c   1.000
_cell.angle_alpha   90.00
_cell.angle_beta   90.00
_cell.angle_gamma   90.00
#
_symmetry.space_group_name_H-M   'P 1'
#
loop_
_entity.id
_entity.type
_entity.pdbx_description
1 polymer ?
#
loop_
_entity_poly.entity_id
_entity_poly.type
_entity_poly.pdbx_seq_one_letter_code
_entity_poly.pdbx_strand_id
1 'polypeptide(L)'
;KEGKVRCSFCHKTEDQVRKLIAGPDGAYICDECIGICSEIMEEEFSMYDHEADYETGINLLKPEEIHSILDEYVIGQDDAKKALSVAVYNHYKRVAAGAEANADGVEIEKSNMLMVGPTGCGKTYLVKTLAKLLDVPLAIADATSLTEAGYIGDDIESVLSKLLTAADNDVEKAERGIVFIDEIDKLAKKKNATQRDVSGESVQQGMLKLLEGAEVEVPIGATSKNAMVPMTTIDTSNILFICGGAFPGLEDIIKERLNEHASIGFQADLKDKYDKEENLLRQVTTEDIRKFGMIPEFIGRLPILFSLDALSEDMLVQILKEPKNAIIKQYQKLLAMDE
;
A
#
# COMPACT_ATOMS: atom_id res chain seq x y z
N LYS A 1 -21.60 -53.52 -34.51
CA LYS A 1 -22.23 -52.24 -34.09
C LYS A 1 -21.19 -51.50 -33.28
N GLU A 2 -20.47 -50.60 -33.94
CA GLU A 2 -19.53 -49.68 -33.25
C GLU A 2 -20.36 -48.77 -32.35
N GLY A 3 -20.14 -48.87 -31.03
CA GLY A 3 -20.78 -48.00 -30.06
C GLY A 3 -20.30 -46.58 -30.28
N LYS A 4 -21.20 -45.59 -30.43
CA LYS A 4 -20.84 -44.16 -30.50
C LYS A 4 -20.00 -43.80 -29.29
N VAL A 5 -18.89 -43.16 -29.53
CA VAL A 5 -18.00 -42.63 -28.47
C VAL A 5 -18.78 -41.62 -27.60
N ARG A 6 -18.63 -41.73 -26.27
CA ARG A 6 -19.36 -40.91 -25.30
C ARG A 6 -18.42 -40.35 -24.25
N CYS A 7 -18.73 -39.17 -23.77
CA CYS A 7 -18.06 -38.62 -22.62
C CYS A 7 -18.21 -39.55 -21.39
N SER A 8 -17.13 -39.90 -20.74
CA SER A 8 -17.11 -40.76 -19.55
C SER A 8 -17.73 -40.12 -18.31
N PHE A 9 -17.85 -38.79 -18.30
CA PHE A 9 -18.40 -38.02 -17.18
C PHE A 9 -19.93 -37.80 -17.34
N CYS A 10 -20.38 -37.20 -18.45
CA CYS A 10 -21.79 -36.83 -18.64
C CYS A 10 -22.55 -37.74 -19.62
N HIS A 11 -21.87 -38.72 -20.24
CA HIS A 11 -22.42 -39.69 -21.19
C HIS A 11 -22.98 -39.09 -22.52
N LYS A 12 -22.79 -37.78 -22.76
CA LYS A 12 -23.14 -37.15 -24.05
C LYS A 12 -22.31 -37.74 -25.19
N THR A 13 -22.93 -37.90 -26.34
CA THR A 13 -22.27 -38.40 -27.55
C THR A 13 -21.53 -37.26 -28.27
N GLU A 14 -20.61 -37.60 -29.17
CA GLU A 14 -19.85 -36.66 -29.99
C GLU A 14 -20.74 -35.64 -30.74
N ASP A 15 -21.93 -36.07 -31.16
CA ASP A 15 -22.91 -35.18 -31.83
C ASP A 15 -23.57 -34.14 -30.93
N GLN A 16 -23.41 -34.28 -29.59
CA GLN A 16 -24.07 -33.44 -28.57
C GLN A 16 -23.11 -32.45 -27.88
N VAL A 17 -21.82 -32.50 -28.22
CA VAL A 17 -20.76 -31.68 -27.61
C VAL A 17 -19.91 -31.07 -28.72
N ARG A 18 -19.21 -29.99 -28.43
CA ARG A 18 -18.34 -29.32 -29.42
C ARG A 18 -17.06 -30.10 -29.68
N LYS A 19 -16.54 -30.77 -28.65
CA LYS A 19 -15.30 -31.56 -28.75
C LYS A 19 -15.26 -32.66 -27.70
N LEU A 20 -14.80 -33.85 -28.11
CA LEU A 20 -14.45 -34.96 -27.23
C LEU A 20 -12.93 -35.14 -27.25
N ILE A 21 -12.30 -35.17 -26.09
CA ILE A 21 -10.86 -35.41 -25.90
C ILE A 21 -10.71 -36.84 -25.42
N ALA A 22 -9.89 -37.63 -26.14
CA ALA A 22 -9.56 -38.99 -25.76
C ALA A 22 -8.46 -39.01 -24.70
N GLY A 23 -8.69 -39.75 -23.63
CA GLY A 23 -7.70 -40.09 -22.61
C GLY A 23 -7.15 -41.51 -22.74
N PRO A 24 -6.29 -41.95 -21.83
CA PRO A 24 -5.82 -43.33 -21.79
C PRO A 24 -6.98 -44.30 -21.49
N ASP A 25 -6.80 -45.56 -21.85
CA ASP A 25 -7.72 -46.66 -21.55
C ASP A 25 -9.17 -46.50 -22.08
N GLY A 26 -9.35 -45.71 -23.16
CA GLY A 26 -10.65 -45.49 -23.79
C GLY A 26 -11.57 -44.53 -23.03
N ALA A 27 -11.07 -43.75 -22.11
CA ALA A 27 -11.80 -42.67 -21.48
C ALA A 27 -11.94 -41.47 -22.43
N TYR A 28 -13.07 -40.76 -22.34
CA TYR A 28 -13.31 -39.53 -23.11
C TYR A 28 -13.90 -38.45 -22.19
N ILE A 29 -13.50 -37.20 -22.40
CA ILE A 29 -14.06 -36.05 -21.71
C ILE A 29 -14.51 -34.98 -22.71
N CYS A 30 -15.68 -34.38 -22.52
CA CYS A 30 -16.16 -33.30 -23.38
C CYS A 30 -15.75 -31.91 -22.85
N ASP A 31 -15.82 -30.94 -23.75
CA ASP A 31 -15.52 -29.53 -23.47
C ASP A 31 -16.38 -28.95 -22.33
N GLU A 32 -17.65 -29.33 -22.23
CA GLU A 32 -18.51 -28.88 -21.12
C GLU A 32 -18.04 -29.45 -19.77
N CYS A 33 -17.67 -30.73 -19.69
CA CYS A 33 -17.16 -31.32 -18.47
C CYS A 33 -15.79 -30.78 -18.09
N ILE A 34 -14.93 -30.40 -19.05
CA ILE A 34 -13.67 -29.73 -18.78
C ILE A 34 -13.93 -28.37 -18.14
N GLY A 35 -14.89 -27.58 -18.68
CA GLY A 35 -15.26 -26.29 -18.08
C GLY A 35 -15.72 -26.43 -16.63
N ILE A 36 -16.63 -27.37 -16.36
CA ILE A 36 -17.13 -27.64 -14.99
C ILE A 36 -15.99 -28.10 -14.08
N CYS A 37 -15.10 -28.99 -14.54
CA CYS A 37 -13.96 -29.42 -13.74
C CYS A 37 -12.97 -28.27 -13.47
N SER A 38 -12.77 -27.35 -14.43
CA SER A 38 -11.93 -26.17 -14.26
C SER A 38 -12.52 -25.21 -13.21
N GLU A 39 -13.83 -24.94 -13.30
CA GLU A 39 -14.54 -24.12 -12.32
C GLU A 39 -14.46 -24.71 -10.90
N ILE A 40 -14.70 -26.01 -10.74
CA ILE A 40 -14.59 -26.71 -9.45
C ILE A 40 -13.14 -26.65 -8.92
N MET A 41 -12.16 -26.87 -9.80
CA MET A 41 -10.75 -26.78 -9.40
C MET A 41 -10.36 -25.34 -9.02
N GLU A 42 -10.84 -24.33 -9.74
CA GLU A 42 -10.61 -22.93 -9.39
C GLU A 42 -11.27 -22.56 -8.04
N GLU A 43 -12.48 -23.06 -7.78
CA GLU A 43 -13.15 -22.92 -6.50
C GLU A 43 -12.39 -23.64 -5.37
N GLU A 44 -11.96 -24.89 -5.59
CA GLU A 44 -11.19 -25.65 -4.58
C GLU A 44 -9.79 -25.04 -4.37
N PHE A 45 -9.08 -24.63 -5.44
CA PHE A 45 -7.78 -23.95 -5.27
C PHE A 45 -7.92 -22.60 -4.59
N SER A 46 -9.00 -21.85 -4.82
CA SER A 46 -9.29 -20.64 -4.04
C SER A 46 -9.57 -20.95 -2.58
N MET A 47 -10.20 -22.09 -2.26
CA MET A 47 -10.40 -22.54 -0.89
C MET A 47 -9.08 -22.95 -0.20
N TYR A 48 -8.13 -23.59 -0.91
CA TYR A 48 -6.81 -23.92 -0.36
C TYR A 48 -5.90 -22.70 -0.19
N ASP A 49 -6.00 -21.70 -1.08
CA ASP A 49 -5.33 -20.40 -0.88
C ASP A 49 -5.95 -19.61 0.32
N HIS A 50 -7.22 -19.89 0.67
CA HIS A 50 -7.91 -19.27 1.81
C HIS A 50 -7.67 -19.97 3.16
N GLU A 51 -7.11 -21.17 3.22
CA GLU A 51 -6.80 -21.81 4.53
C GLU A 51 -5.72 -21.03 5.31
N ALA A 52 -4.80 -20.34 4.64
CA ALA A 52 -3.87 -19.40 5.28
C ALA A 52 -4.56 -18.12 5.77
N ASP A 53 -5.69 -17.72 5.17
CA ASP A 53 -6.45 -16.52 5.54
C ASP A 53 -7.29 -16.70 6.83
N TYR A 54 -7.68 -17.93 7.16
CA TYR A 54 -8.53 -18.17 8.35
C TYR A 54 -7.80 -17.96 9.68
N GLU A 55 -6.47 -18.11 9.75
CA GLU A 55 -5.70 -17.88 10.97
C GLU A 55 -5.36 -16.39 11.18
N THR A 56 -5.26 -15.60 10.12
CA THR A 56 -4.86 -14.19 10.22
C THR A 56 -6.01 -13.20 10.12
N GLY A 57 -7.17 -13.61 9.56
CA GLY A 57 -8.34 -12.74 9.34
C GLY A 57 -8.10 -11.61 8.33
N ILE A 58 -7.03 -11.70 7.53
CA ILE A 58 -6.67 -10.70 6.52
C ILE A 58 -7.04 -11.24 5.14
N ASN A 59 -7.76 -10.46 4.36
CA ASN A 59 -8.07 -10.79 2.95
C ASN A 59 -6.85 -10.54 2.06
N LEU A 60 -5.98 -11.55 1.94
CA LEU A 60 -4.73 -11.45 1.19
C LEU A 60 -4.97 -11.71 -0.30
N LEU A 61 -5.36 -10.65 -1.02
CA LEU A 61 -5.51 -10.66 -2.48
C LEU A 61 -4.14 -10.63 -3.18
N LYS A 62 -4.04 -11.24 -4.36
CA LYS A 62 -2.83 -11.17 -5.20
C LYS A 62 -2.59 -9.73 -5.70
N PRO A 63 -1.34 -9.35 -6.01
CA PRO A 63 -1.03 -7.97 -6.44
C PRO A 63 -1.84 -7.49 -7.64
N GLU A 64 -2.16 -8.36 -8.59
CA GLU A 64 -2.99 -8.04 -9.76
C GLU A 64 -4.44 -7.75 -9.37
N GLU A 65 -4.98 -8.47 -8.39
CA GLU A 65 -6.34 -8.26 -7.87
C GLU A 65 -6.42 -6.95 -7.09
N ILE A 66 -5.44 -6.70 -6.19
CA ILE A 66 -5.33 -5.43 -5.47
C ILE A 66 -5.26 -4.26 -6.46
N HIS A 67 -4.42 -4.37 -7.49
CA HIS A 67 -4.28 -3.34 -8.53
C HIS A 67 -5.60 -3.12 -9.27
N SER A 68 -6.25 -4.20 -9.72
CA SER A 68 -7.53 -4.13 -10.44
C SER A 68 -8.64 -3.47 -9.62
N ILE A 69 -8.72 -3.79 -8.33
CA ILE A 69 -9.71 -3.15 -7.45
C ILE A 69 -9.36 -1.68 -7.20
N LEU A 70 -8.06 -1.34 -7.02
CA LEU A 70 -7.64 0.06 -6.90
C LEU A 70 -8.00 0.88 -8.15
N ASP A 71 -7.96 0.28 -9.35
CA ASP A 71 -8.36 0.92 -10.61
C ASP A 71 -9.84 1.34 -10.63
N GLU A 72 -10.70 0.61 -9.91
CA GLU A 72 -12.12 0.98 -9.79
C GLU A 72 -12.36 2.28 -8.98
N TYR A 73 -11.42 2.64 -8.11
CA TYR A 73 -11.55 3.77 -7.18
C TYR A 73 -10.61 4.94 -7.47
N VAL A 74 -9.43 4.66 -8.02
CA VAL A 74 -8.35 5.65 -8.21
C VAL A 74 -8.01 5.78 -9.67
N ILE A 75 -8.20 6.97 -10.24
CA ILE A 75 -7.87 7.29 -11.64
C ILE A 75 -6.35 7.51 -11.78
N GLY A 76 -5.76 6.90 -12.80
CA GLY A 76 -4.31 7.01 -13.07
C GLY A 76 -3.46 6.39 -11.97
N GLN A 77 -2.25 6.91 -11.76
CA GLN A 77 -1.31 6.46 -10.71
C GLN A 77 -0.87 4.99 -10.87
N ASP A 78 -0.76 4.47 -12.10
CA ASP A 78 -0.55 3.04 -12.37
C ASP A 78 0.73 2.51 -11.73
N ASP A 79 1.84 3.26 -11.82
CA ASP A 79 3.12 2.85 -11.25
C ASP A 79 3.06 2.81 -9.71
N ALA A 80 2.39 3.80 -9.10
CA ALA A 80 2.18 3.83 -7.65
C ALA A 80 1.28 2.68 -7.18
N LYS A 81 0.18 2.39 -7.90
CA LYS A 81 -0.70 1.26 -7.60
C LYS A 81 0.03 -0.07 -7.70
N LYS A 82 0.85 -0.29 -8.73
CA LYS A 82 1.68 -1.49 -8.87
C LYS A 82 2.65 -1.66 -7.71
N ALA A 83 3.43 -0.61 -7.41
CA ALA A 83 4.40 -0.64 -6.31
C ALA A 83 3.70 -0.93 -4.98
N LEU A 84 2.59 -0.25 -4.70
CA LEU A 84 1.79 -0.42 -3.49
C LEU A 84 1.21 -1.83 -3.39
N SER A 85 0.62 -2.37 -4.46
CA SER A 85 0.01 -3.70 -4.48
C SER A 85 1.02 -4.80 -4.18
N VAL A 86 2.20 -4.75 -4.79
CA VAL A 86 3.28 -5.72 -4.56
C VAL A 86 3.83 -5.59 -3.13
N ALA A 87 4.09 -4.37 -2.67
CA ALA A 87 4.66 -4.11 -1.36
C ALA A 87 3.74 -4.59 -0.23
N VAL A 88 2.45 -4.30 -0.35
CA VAL A 88 1.42 -4.70 0.62
C VAL A 88 1.23 -6.21 0.63
N TYR A 89 1.16 -6.84 -0.54
CA TYR A 89 1.10 -8.29 -0.64
C TYR A 89 2.29 -8.96 0.06
N ASN A 90 3.50 -8.49 -0.21
CA ASN A 90 4.71 -9.02 0.42
C ASN A 90 4.70 -8.83 1.95
N HIS A 91 4.23 -7.66 2.42
CA HIS A 91 4.10 -7.40 3.85
C HIS A 91 3.16 -8.40 4.51
N TYR A 92 1.93 -8.54 4.03
CA TYR A 92 0.96 -9.44 4.66
C TYR A 92 1.28 -10.91 4.45
N LYS A 93 1.95 -11.27 3.35
CA LYS A 93 2.51 -12.61 3.18
C LYS A 93 3.55 -12.95 4.25
N ARG A 94 4.43 -11.98 4.60
CA ARG A 94 5.37 -12.11 5.71
C ARG A 94 4.64 -12.28 7.05
N VAL A 95 3.62 -11.46 7.29
CA VAL A 95 2.79 -11.52 8.52
C VAL A 95 2.08 -12.88 8.64
N ALA A 96 1.50 -13.37 7.56
CA ALA A 96 0.81 -14.66 7.51
C ALA A 96 1.77 -15.84 7.73
N ALA A 97 2.98 -15.79 7.18
CA ALA A 97 3.99 -16.82 7.36
C ALA A 97 4.56 -16.90 8.80
N GLY A 98 4.43 -15.82 9.59
CA GLY A 98 4.81 -15.81 11.01
C GLY A 98 6.23 -16.30 11.26
N ALA A 99 6.39 -17.21 12.24
CA ALA A 99 7.69 -17.78 12.60
C ALA A 99 8.26 -18.72 11.51
N GLU A 100 7.45 -19.28 10.63
CA GLU A 100 7.89 -20.14 9.52
C GLU A 100 8.62 -19.36 8.43
N ALA A 101 8.36 -18.06 8.30
CA ALA A 101 9.06 -17.19 7.36
C ALA A 101 10.57 -17.15 7.55
N ASN A 102 11.06 -17.50 8.74
CA ASN A 102 12.48 -17.47 9.11
C ASN A 102 13.06 -18.87 9.37
N ALA A 103 12.32 -19.94 9.06
CA ALA A 103 12.71 -21.32 9.39
C ALA A 103 13.98 -21.78 8.63
N ASP A 104 14.27 -21.22 7.47
CA ASP A 104 15.45 -21.50 6.65
C ASP A 104 16.65 -20.58 6.95
N GLY A 105 16.53 -19.69 7.94
CA GLY A 105 17.56 -18.73 8.33
C GLY A 105 17.61 -17.47 7.45
N VAL A 106 16.62 -17.26 6.57
CA VAL A 106 16.44 -16.04 5.79
C VAL A 106 15.40 -15.17 6.48
N GLU A 107 15.83 -14.05 7.04
CA GLU A 107 14.93 -13.08 7.68
C GLU A 107 14.32 -12.14 6.64
N ILE A 108 12.97 -12.06 6.60
CA ILE A 108 12.26 -11.14 5.73
C ILE A 108 12.01 -9.84 6.49
N GLU A 109 12.69 -8.78 6.06
CA GLU A 109 12.57 -7.45 6.67
C GLU A 109 11.21 -6.78 6.41
N LYS A 110 10.86 -5.79 7.27
CA LYS A 110 9.66 -4.95 7.10
C LYS A 110 9.74 -4.13 5.80
N SER A 111 8.62 -4.00 5.13
CA SER A 111 8.48 -3.29 3.86
C SER A 111 7.73 -1.97 4.03
N ASN A 112 8.19 -1.10 4.95
CA ASN A 112 7.61 0.23 5.10
C ASN A 112 7.84 1.07 3.84
N MET A 113 6.98 2.05 3.59
CA MET A 113 6.91 2.76 2.30
C MET A 113 7.02 4.27 2.46
N LEU A 114 7.63 4.91 1.46
CA LEU A 114 7.63 6.35 1.29
C LEU A 114 6.96 6.71 -0.04
N MET A 115 5.86 7.47 0.06
CA MET A 115 5.09 7.98 -1.08
C MET A 115 5.44 9.46 -1.30
N VAL A 116 5.95 9.79 -2.46
CA VAL A 116 6.28 11.16 -2.85
C VAL A 116 5.27 11.63 -3.90
N GLY A 117 4.68 12.81 -3.71
CA GLY A 117 3.76 13.33 -4.73
C GLY A 117 3.08 14.62 -4.31
N PRO A 118 2.63 15.45 -5.27
CA PRO A 118 2.03 16.76 -4.99
C PRO A 118 0.89 16.70 -4.00
N THR A 119 0.59 17.81 -3.36
CA THR A 119 -0.61 17.93 -2.53
C THR A 119 -1.85 17.73 -3.41
N GLY A 120 -2.80 16.93 -2.93
CA GLY A 120 -4.04 16.66 -3.67
C GLY A 120 -3.96 15.55 -4.73
N CYS A 121 -2.81 14.90 -4.96
CA CYS A 121 -2.67 13.80 -5.94
C CYS A 121 -3.33 12.47 -5.50
N GLY A 122 -3.90 12.41 -4.30
CA GLY A 122 -4.66 11.24 -3.83
C GLY A 122 -3.92 10.28 -2.89
N LYS A 123 -2.76 10.64 -2.31
CA LYS A 123 -1.98 9.78 -1.39
C LYS A 123 -2.84 9.16 -0.28
N THR A 124 -3.49 10.00 0.51
CA THR A 124 -4.35 9.57 1.63
C THR A 124 -5.54 8.74 1.17
N TYR A 125 -6.12 9.07 0.02
CA TYR A 125 -7.25 8.34 -0.55
C TYR A 125 -6.85 6.93 -0.99
N LEU A 126 -5.68 6.79 -1.61
CA LEU A 126 -5.13 5.51 -2.04
C LEU A 126 -4.94 4.56 -0.84
N VAL A 127 -4.35 5.06 0.26
CA VAL A 127 -4.15 4.26 1.48
C VAL A 127 -5.47 3.90 2.16
N LYS A 128 -6.43 4.82 2.22
CA LYS A 128 -7.78 4.53 2.75
C LYS A 128 -8.49 3.44 1.96
N THR A 129 -8.40 3.51 0.63
CA THR A 129 -9.02 2.50 -0.25
C THR A 129 -8.37 1.14 -0.05
N LEU A 130 -7.04 1.12 0.06
CA LEU A 130 -6.28 -0.10 0.32
C LEU A 130 -6.64 -0.75 1.67
N ALA A 131 -6.63 0.02 2.76
CA ALA A 131 -6.95 -0.49 4.10
C ALA A 131 -8.38 -1.06 4.15
N LYS A 132 -9.32 -0.40 3.47
CA LYS A 132 -10.70 -0.89 3.35
C LYS A 132 -10.78 -2.20 2.53
N LEU A 133 -9.98 -2.31 1.47
CA LEU A 133 -9.93 -3.51 0.63
C LEU A 133 -9.42 -4.73 1.39
N LEU A 134 -8.41 -4.53 2.21
CA LEU A 134 -7.77 -5.59 3.01
C LEU A 134 -8.51 -5.88 4.33
N ASP A 135 -9.52 -5.08 4.66
CA ASP A 135 -10.27 -5.12 5.93
C ASP A 135 -9.35 -5.03 7.17
N VAL A 136 -8.38 -4.09 7.12
CA VAL A 136 -7.42 -3.88 8.21
C VAL A 136 -7.62 -2.50 8.86
N PRO A 137 -7.34 -2.34 10.17
CA PRO A 137 -7.39 -1.06 10.85
C PRO A 137 -6.41 -0.06 10.23
N LEU A 138 -6.84 1.20 10.12
CA LEU A 138 -6.03 2.30 9.59
C LEU A 138 -5.98 3.45 10.57
N ALA A 139 -4.78 3.86 10.97
CA ALA A 139 -4.54 5.14 11.62
C ALA A 139 -3.92 6.14 10.65
N ILE A 140 -4.39 7.38 10.70
CA ILE A 140 -3.83 8.49 9.92
C ILE A 140 -3.34 9.54 10.90
N ALA A 141 -2.09 9.96 10.71
CA ALA A 141 -1.45 11.03 11.46
C ALA A 141 -0.84 12.05 10.50
N ASP A 142 -0.76 13.28 10.96
CA ASP A 142 -0.03 14.35 10.31
C ASP A 142 1.32 14.53 11.03
N ALA A 143 2.43 14.44 10.29
CA ALA A 143 3.76 14.55 10.85
C ALA A 143 4.00 15.89 11.57
N THR A 144 3.30 16.95 11.16
CA THR A 144 3.42 18.28 11.79
C THR A 144 2.81 18.34 13.17
N SER A 145 1.86 17.44 13.47
CA SER A 145 1.24 17.34 14.81
C SER A 145 2.07 16.50 15.79
N LEU A 146 3.02 15.70 15.29
CA LEU A 146 3.83 14.82 16.10
C LEU A 146 4.99 15.57 16.76
N THR A 147 5.20 15.30 18.04
CA THR A 147 6.30 15.87 18.82
C THR A 147 7.02 14.79 19.62
N GLU A 148 8.26 15.09 20.01
CA GLU A 148 8.98 14.22 20.94
C GLU A 148 8.30 14.24 22.32
N ALA A 149 8.30 13.10 23.02
CA ALA A 149 7.66 12.95 24.34
C ALA A 149 8.05 14.07 25.32
N GLY A 150 7.03 14.74 25.87
CA GLY A 150 7.20 15.81 26.84
C GLY A 150 7.07 17.24 26.30
N TYR A 151 6.86 17.43 25.00
CA TYR A 151 6.52 18.73 24.39
C TYR A 151 5.01 18.86 24.11
N ILE A 152 4.55 20.07 23.84
CA ILE A 152 3.14 20.34 23.49
C ILE A 152 2.89 19.84 22.07
N GLY A 153 2.10 18.77 21.94
CA GLY A 153 1.70 18.12 20.70
C GLY A 153 1.29 16.67 20.95
N ASP A 154 0.91 15.98 19.88
CA ASP A 154 0.65 14.53 19.94
C ASP A 154 1.99 13.80 20.06
N ASP A 155 2.13 12.96 21.07
CA ASP A 155 3.27 12.05 21.18
C ASP A 155 3.30 11.09 19.96
N ILE A 156 4.50 10.76 19.47
CA ILE A 156 4.66 9.82 18.33
C ILE A 156 3.87 8.53 18.56
N GLU A 157 3.85 8.06 19.80
CA GLU A 157 3.14 6.84 20.21
C GLU A 157 1.60 7.00 20.19
N SER A 158 1.06 8.24 20.16
CA SER A 158 -0.39 8.51 20.07
C SER A 158 -0.99 7.95 18.76
N VAL A 159 -0.17 7.78 17.72
CA VAL A 159 -0.58 7.17 16.47
C VAL A 159 -1.03 5.72 16.68
N LEU A 160 -0.36 4.99 17.57
CA LEU A 160 -0.74 3.62 17.92
C LEU A 160 -2.04 3.57 18.72
N SER A 161 -2.31 4.57 19.58
CA SER A 161 -3.60 4.70 20.27
C SER A 161 -4.75 4.94 19.29
N LYS A 162 -4.50 5.74 18.22
CA LYS A 162 -5.47 5.91 17.12
C LYS A 162 -5.71 4.60 16.37
N LEU A 163 -4.64 3.81 16.14
CA LEU A 163 -4.74 2.51 15.48
C LEU A 163 -5.50 1.51 16.34
N LEU A 164 -5.22 1.45 17.64
CA LEU A 164 -5.94 0.61 18.59
C LEU A 164 -7.43 0.95 18.64
N THR A 165 -7.76 2.25 18.63
CA THR A 165 -9.16 2.69 18.56
C THR A 165 -9.83 2.28 17.24
N ALA A 166 -9.11 2.37 16.11
CA ALA A 166 -9.60 1.92 14.80
C ALA A 166 -9.78 0.39 14.71
N ALA A 167 -9.11 -0.36 15.59
CA ALA A 167 -9.22 -1.80 15.75
C ALA A 167 -10.27 -2.21 16.82
N ASP A 168 -11.14 -1.30 17.26
CA ASP A 168 -12.12 -1.54 18.34
C ASP A 168 -11.48 -1.99 19.67
N ASN A 169 -10.25 -1.53 19.94
CA ASN A 169 -9.38 -1.90 21.07
C ASN A 169 -8.93 -3.37 21.06
N ASP A 170 -8.97 -4.03 19.92
CA ASP A 170 -8.41 -5.35 19.71
C ASP A 170 -6.92 -5.21 19.34
N VAL A 171 -6.03 -5.67 20.23
CA VAL A 171 -4.58 -5.54 20.08
C VAL A 171 -4.08 -6.34 18.88
N GLU A 172 -4.55 -7.60 18.72
CA GLU A 172 -4.11 -8.47 17.63
C GLU A 172 -4.47 -7.88 16.24
N LYS A 173 -5.65 -7.27 16.13
CA LYS A 173 -6.04 -6.55 14.92
C LYS A 173 -5.20 -5.29 14.72
N ALA A 174 -4.93 -4.53 15.78
CA ALA A 174 -4.11 -3.32 15.71
C ALA A 174 -2.68 -3.63 15.21
N GLU A 175 -2.08 -4.70 15.70
CA GLU A 175 -0.73 -5.16 15.31
C GLU A 175 -0.60 -5.57 13.84
N ARG A 176 -1.72 -5.79 13.15
CA ARG A 176 -1.78 -6.08 11.70
C ARG A 176 -2.31 -4.91 10.88
N GLY A 177 -2.47 -3.76 11.50
CA GLY A 177 -3.00 -2.56 10.88
C GLY A 177 -2.01 -1.80 10.01
N ILE A 178 -2.51 -0.72 9.42
CA ILE A 178 -1.74 0.25 8.63
C ILE A 178 -1.69 1.58 9.37
N VAL A 179 -0.50 2.17 9.46
CA VAL A 179 -0.28 3.55 9.92
C VAL A 179 0.13 4.38 8.72
N PHE A 180 -0.64 5.41 8.40
CA PHE A 180 -0.30 6.39 7.38
C PHE A 180 0.10 7.71 8.04
N ILE A 181 1.32 8.17 7.77
CA ILE A 181 1.86 9.44 8.27
C ILE A 181 2.01 10.38 7.10
N ASP A 182 1.12 11.38 7.02
CA ASP A 182 1.15 12.38 5.96
C ASP A 182 2.06 13.56 6.32
N GLU A 183 2.41 14.36 5.33
CA GLU A 183 3.27 15.55 5.45
C GLU A 183 4.68 15.29 6.05
N ILE A 184 5.24 14.10 5.82
CA ILE A 184 6.53 13.68 6.38
C ILE A 184 7.69 14.61 5.95
N ASP A 185 7.57 15.27 4.79
CA ASP A 185 8.51 16.24 4.26
C ASP A 185 8.68 17.48 5.17
N LYS A 186 7.71 17.77 6.03
CA LYS A 186 7.79 18.87 7.00
C LYS A 186 8.77 18.61 8.14
N LEU A 187 9.14 17.35 8.36
CA LEU A 187 10.16 16.95 9.33
C LEU A 187 11.59 17.10 8.78
N ALA A 188 11.75 17.43 7.50
CA ALA A 188 13.07 17.59 6.89
C ALA A 188 13.84 18.76 7.51
N LYS A 189 15.13 18.56 7.74
CA LYS A 189 16.04 19.57 8.30
C LYS A 189 16.14 20.78 7.36
N LYS A 190 15.81 21.97 7.86
CA LYS A 190 15.95 23.21 7.09
C LYS A 190 17.43 23.59 6.96
N LYS A 191 17.90 23.86 5.75
CA LYS A 191 19.32 24.19 5.44
C LYS A 191 19.90 25.37 6.23
N ASN A 192 19.06 26.23 6.86
CA ASN A 192 19.45 27.46 7.56
C ASN A 192 19.16 27.45 9.09
N ALA A 193 18.85 26.29 9.68
CA ALA A 193 18.59 26.24 11.11
C ALA A 193 19.92 26.28 11.90
N THR A 194 20.22 27.45 12.46
CA THR A 194 21.38 27.70 13.36
C THR A 194 21.13 27.16 14.77
N GLN A 195 19.91 26.80 15.12
CA GLN A 195 19.52 26.19 16.39
C GLN A 195 19.13 24.70 16.15
N ARG A 196 19.36 23.88 17.18
CA ARG A 196 18.90 22.48 17.23
C ARG A 196 17.43 22.43 16.83
N ASP A 197 17.13 21.84 15.68
CA ASP A 197 15.76 21.68 15.21
C ASP A 197 15.11 20.56 16.04
N VAL A 198 14.54 20.96 17.17
CA VAL A 198 13.93 20.05 18.17
C VAL A 198 12.67 19.39 17.63
N SER A 199 12.09 19.92 16.54
CA SER A 199 10.81 19.45 16.02
C SER A 199 10.92 18.45 14.86
N GLY A 200 11.93 18.53 14.00
CA GLY A 200 12.02 17.71 12.80
C GLY A 200 12.90 16.47 12.97
N GLU A 201 14.18 16.67 13.28
CA GLU A 201 15.14 15.57 13.40
C GLU A 201 14.84 14.65 14.59
N SER A 202 14.43 15.21 15.75
CA SER A 202 14.07 14.39 16.92
C SER A 202 12.83 13.55 16.69
N VAL A 203 11.83 14.06 15.95
CA VAL A 203 10.63 13.27 15.59
C VAL A 203 11.01 12.13 14.65
N GLN A 204 11.86 12.38 13.63
CA GLN A 204 12.37 11.32 12.77
C GLN A 204 13.11 10.25 13.59
N GLN A 205 13.97 10.62 14.53
CA GLN A 205 14.68 9.70 15.43
C GLN A 205 13.70 8.89 16.31
N GLY A 206 12.71 9.56 16.91
CA GLY A 206 11.69 8.91 17.74
C GLY A 206 10.86 7.88 16.98
N MET A 207 10.59 8.13 15.70
CA MET A 207 9.84 7.19 14.86
C MET A 207 10.63 5.94 14.48
N LEU A 208 11.96 5.93 14.57
CA LEU A 208 12.77 4.78 14.16
C LEU A 208 12.36 3.49 14.88
N LYS A 209 12.09 3.57 16.18
CA LYS A 209 11.67 2.41 16.99
C LYS A 209 10.38 1.79 16.44
N LEU A 210 9.40 2.61 16.08
CA LEU A 210 8.13 2.14 15.54
C LEU A 210 8.31 1.49 14.16
N LEU A 211 9.16 2.08 13.32
CA LEU A 211 9.44 1.58 11.98
C LEU A 211 10.23 0.27 12.00
N GLU A 212 11.13 0.08 12.97
CA GLU A 212 11.92 -1.13 13.13
C GLU A 212 11.11 -2.31 13.69
N GLY A 213 10.20 -2.03 14.58
CA GLY A 213 9.45 -3.01 15.37
C GLY A 213 9.86 -2.94 16.85
N ALA A 214 8.92 -2.58 17.70
CA ALA A 214 9.11 -2.48 19.13
C ALA A 214 7.79 -2.69 19.87
N GLU A 215 7.89 -3.17 21.10
CA GLU A 215 6.78 -3.16 22.05
C GLU A 215 6.60 -1.77 22.63
N VAL A 216 5.40 -1.22 22.54
CA VAL A 216 5.04 0.12 22.97
C VAL A 216 3.80 0.09 23.84
N GLU A 217 3.88 0.71 25.01
CA GLU A 217 2.73 0.87 25.89
C GLU A 217 1.85 2.04 25.46
N VAL A 218 0.57 1.77 25.24
CA VAL A 218 -0.43 2.75 24.81
C VAL A 218 -1.67 2.72 25.72
N PRO A 219 -2.33 3.87 25.91
CA PRO A 219 -3.56 3.93 26.69
C PRO A 219 -4.76 3.37 25.92
N ILE A 220 -5.61 2.59 26.57
CA ILE A 220 -6.84 2.02 26.00
C ILE A 220 -7.94 3.08 26.05
N GLY A 221 -8.53 3.43 24.89
CA GLY A 221 -9.64 4.37 24.79
C GLY A 221 -9.29 5.84 25.03
N ALA A 222 -7.98 6.18 25.04
CA ALA A 222 -7.50 7.55 25.15
C ALA A 222 -6.29 7.78 24.24
N THR A 223 -6.04 9.01 23.84
CA THR A 223 -4.90 9.40 22.99
C THR A 223 -3.71 9.91 23.79
N SER A 224 -3.83 10.10 25.09
CA SER A 224 -2.78 10.66 25.95
C SER A 224 -2.46 9.74 27.13
N LYS A 225 -1.17 9.48 27.37
CA LYS A 225 -0.66 8.71 28.52
C LYS A 225 -0.95 9.36 29.88
N ASN A 226 -1.33 10.63 29.91
CA ASN A 226 -1.70 11.33 31.13
C ASN A 226 -3.14 11.02 31.60
N ALA A 227 -3.92 10.31 30.81
CA ALA A 227 -5.23 9.84 31.25
C ALA A 227 -5.05 8.68 32.24
N MET A 228 -5.81 8.68 33.35
CA MET A 228 -5.89 7.53 34.27
C MET A 228 -6.71 6.39 33.63
N VAL A 229 -6.19 5.80 32.57
CA VAL A 229 -6.81 4.71 31.82
C VAL A 229 -5.89 3.49 31.83
N PRO A 230 -6.44 2.29 31.64
CA PRO A 230 -5.61 1.10 31.49
C PRO A 230 -4.65 1.23 30.31
N MET A 231 -3.44 0.70 30.47
CA MET A 231 -2.42 0.63 29.43
C MET A 231 -2.39 -0.76 28.83
N THR A 232 -2.07 -0.88 27.56
CA THR A 232 -1.77 -2.14 26.87
C THR A 232 -0.49 -2.00 26.08
N THR A 233 0.14 -3.12 25.77
CA THR A 233 1.34 -3.18 24.94
C THR A 233 0.94 -3.56 23.52
N ILE A 234 1.50 -2.88 22.54
CA ILE A 234 1.35 -3.15 21.09
C ILE A 234 2.73 -3.42 20.52
N ASP A 235 2.89 -4.54 19.82
CA ASP A 235 4.07 -4.85 19.03
C ASP A 235 3.92 -4.26 17.61
N THR A 236 4.83 -3.36 17.24
CA THR A 236 4.80 -2.70 15.94
C THR A 236 5.46 -3.50 14.83
N SER A 237 6.01 -4.69 15.09
CA SER A 237 6.75 -5.52 14.12
C SER A 237 5.95 -5.89 12.88
N ASN A 238 4.63 -6.07 13.02
CA ASN A 238 3.72 -6.43 11.94
C ASN A 238 2.82 -5.28 11.47
N ILE A 239 2.95 -4.09 12.05
CA ILE A 239 2.26 -2.89 11.57
C ILE A 239 2.95 -2.39 10.31
N LEU A 240 2.18 -2.09 9.26
CA LEU A 240 2.67 -1.49 8.03
C LEU A 240 2.68 0.03 8.16
N PHE A 241 3.85 0.64 8.06
CA PHE A 241 3.99 2.09 8.04
C PHE A 241 4.13 2.59 6.60
N ILE A 242 3.29 3.55 6.23
CA ILE A 242 3.32 4.25 4.96
C ILE A 242 3.48 5.74 5.27
N CYS A 243 4.58 6.36 4.83
CA CYS A 243 4.83 7.77 4.97
C CYS A 243 4.53 8.49 3.66
N GLY A 244 3.82 9.62 3.70
CA GLY A 244 3.50 10.43 2.53
C GLY A 244 4.01 11.86 2.67
N GLY A 245 4.50 12.45 1.58
CA GLY A 245 4.92 13.85 1.56
C GLY A 245 4.86 14.48 0.18
N ALA A 246 4.76 15.81 0.15
CA ALA A 246 4.75 16.56 -1.09
C ALA A 246 6.16 16.91 -1.59
N PHE A 247 7.12 17.05 -0.70
CA PHE A 247 8.53 17.34 -0.98
C PHE A 247 8.74 18.52 -1.96
N PRO A 248 8.24 19.72 -1.66
CA PRO A 248 8.35 20.88 -2.55
C PRO A 248 9.82 21.24 -2.83
N GLY A 249 10.18 21.35 -4.11
CA GLY A 249 11.56 21.59 -4.55
C GLY A 249 12.42 20.32 -4.70
N LEU A 250 11.88 19.14 -4.49
CA LEU A 250 12.59 17.89 -4.75
C LEU A 250 12.92 17.71 -6.24
N GLU A 251 12.06 18.20 -7.12
CA GLU A 251 12.28 18.18 -8.57
C GLU A 251 13.57 18.91 -8.97
N ASP A 252 13.90 20.01 -8.29
CA ASP A 252 15.16 20.74 -8.54
C ASP A 252 16.38 19.91 -8.14
N ILE A 253 16.30 19.17 -7.04
CA ILE A 253 17.36 18.25 -6.58
C ILE A 253 17.55 17.10 -7.58
N ILE A 254 16.45 16.56 -8.10
CA ILE A 254 16.49 15.49 -9.12
C ILE A 254 17.11 16.04 -10.42
N LYS A 255 16.71 17.23 -10.86
CA LYS A 255 17.29 17.91 -12.05
C LYS A 255 18.80 18.12 -11.88
N GLU A 256 19.25 18.60 -10.73
CA GLU A 256 20.66 18.80 -10.44
C GLU A 256 21.44 17.50 -10.56
N ARG A 257 20.96 16.40 -9.94
CA ARG A 257 21.58 15.08 -10.04
C ARG A 257 21.67 14.56 -11.46
N LEU A 258 20.58 14.68 -12.24
CA LEU A 258 20.55 14.23 -13.64
C LEU A 258 21.50 15.04 -14.52
N ASN A 259 21.62 16.35 -14.28
CA ASN A 259 22.53 17.22 -15.01
C ASN A 259 24.00 16.97 -14.65
N GLU A 260 24.35 16.64 -13.39
CA GLU A 260 25.71 16.27 -12.99
C GLU A 260 26.22 15.03 -13.74
N HIS A 261 25.37 14.04 -13.95
CA HIS A 261 25.69 12.82 -14.70
C HIS A 261 25.80 13.06 -16.23
N ALA A 262 25.19 14.12 -16.74
CA ALA A 262 25.20 14.48 -18.16
C ALA A 262 26.40 15.33 -18.60
N SER A 263 27.30 15.71 -17.70
CA SER A 263 28.32 16.76 -17.91
C SER A 263 29.48 16.41 -18.84
N ILE A 264 29.47 15.25 -19.52
CA ILE A 264 30.53 14.87 -20.48
C ILE A 264 29.92 14.77 -21.89
N GLY A 265 29.70 15.93 -22.56
CA GLY A 265 29.59 15.99 -24.00
C GLY A 265 28.40 16.67 -24.66
N PHE A 266 27.19 16.78 -24.06
CA PHE A 266 25.98 17.32 -24.70
C PHE A 266 25.10 18.13 -23.74
N GLN A 267 25.63 19.23 -23.21
CA GLN A 267 24.93 20.02 -22.16
C GLN A 267 23.67 20.77 -22.60
N ALA A 268 23.53 21.14 -23.89
CA ALA A 268 22.41 21.96 -24.34
C ALA A 268 21.11 21.17 -24.58
N ASP A 269 21.21 19.97 -25.19
CA ASP A 269 20.05 19.20 -25.58
C ASP A 269 19.40 18.45 -24.36
N LEU A 270 20.17 18.18 -23.30
CA LEU A 270 19.70 17.47 -22.12
C LEU A 270 18.96 18.40 -21.14
N LYS A 271 19.39 19.66 -20.99
CA LYS A 271 18.66 20.65 -20.17
C LYS A 271 17.25 20.88 -20.69
N ASP A 272 17.11 21.05 -22.02
CA ASP A 272 15.79 21.23 -22.64
C ASP A 272 14.89 19.99 -22.53
N LYS A 273 15.47 18.80 -22.41
CA LYS A 273 14.71 17.55 -22.26
C LYS A 273 14.13 17.39 -20.86
N TYR A 274 14.92 17.68 -19.82
CA TYR A 274 14.44 17.54 -18.42
C TYR A 274 13.54 18.70 -17.99
N ASP A 275 13.66 19.88 -18.60
CA ASP A 275 12.73 21.00 -18.37
C ASP A 275 11.33 20.77 -18.97
N LYS A 276 11.19 19.80 -19.89
CA LYS A 276 9.93 19.40 -20.52
C LYS A 276 9.35 18.09 -19.98
N GLU A 277 10.05 17.42 -19.06
CA GLU A 277 9.60 16.15 -18.50
C GLU A 277 8.55 16.42 -17.41
N GLU A 278 7.28 16.12 -17.71
CA GLU A 278 6.13 16.42 -16.86
C GLU A 278 6.13 15.65 -15.52
N ASN A 279 6.96 14.58 -15.38
CA ASN A 279 6.92 13.66 -14.22
C ASN A 279 8.32 13.34 -13.67
N LEU A 280 9.10 14.37 -13.33
CA LEU A 280 10.44 14.21 -12.75
C LEU A 280 10.45 13.41 -11.44
N LEU A 281 9.39 13.50 -10.65
CA LEU A 281 9.27 12.76 -9.38
C LEU A 281 9.34 11.24 -9.57
N ARG A 282 9.05 10.69 -10.77
CA ARG A 282 9.22 9.26 -11.07
C ARG A 282 10.68 8.79 -10.99
N GLN A 283 11.63 9.72 -11.13
CA GLN A 283 13.07 9.44 -11.06
C GLN A 283 13.66 9.68 -9.67
N VAL A 284 12.81 9.85 -8.66
CA VAL A 284 13.23 10.07 -7.27
C VAL A 284 14.05 8.89 -6.76
N THR A 285 15.13 9.19 -6.05
CA THR A 285 15.99 8.22 -5.38
C THR A 285 16.10 8.54 -3.87
N THR A 286 16.55 7.57 -3.09
CA THR A 286 16.81 7.77 -1.66
C THR A 286 17.83 8.87 -1.40
N GLU A 287 18.80 9.07 -2.32
CA GLU A 287 19.79 10.14 -2.25
C GLU A 287 19.15 11.53 -2.39
N ASP A 288 18.15 11.68 -3.27
CA ASP A 288 17.43 12.93 -3.43
C ASP A 288 16.66 13.30 -2.15
N ILE A 289 16.01 12.31 -1.53
CA ILE A 289 15.30 12.47 -0.26
C ILE A 289 16.27 12.85 0.87
N ARG A 290 17.49 12.29 0.89
CA ARG A 290 18.55 12.66 1.82
C ARG A 290 19.02 14.10 1.59
N LYS A 291 19.25 14.49 0.34
CA LYS A 291 19.63 15.87 -0.03
C LYS A 291 18.53 16.87 0.30
N PHE A 292 17.28 16.46 0.29
CA PHE A 292 16.14 17.27 0.71
C PHE A 292 16.17 17.61 2.20
N GLY A 293 16.73 16.72 3.06
CA GLY A 293 16.92 16.96 4.47
C GLY A 293 16.36 15.88 5.40
N MET A 294 15.95 14.72 4.87
CA MET A 294 15.58 13.57 5.69
C MET A 294 16.84 12.85 6.18
N ILE A 295 16.80 12.30 7.42
CA ILE A 295 17.95 11.60 7.98
C ILE A 295 18.13 10.22 7.34
N PRO A 296 19.38 9.77 7.09
CA PRO A 296 19.65 8.51 6.41
C PRO A 296 19.03 7.30 7.11
N GLU A 297 19.04 7.28 8.44
CA GLU A 297 18.49 6.19 9.26
C GLU A 297 16.98 6.04 9.03
N PHE A 298 16.27 7.16 8.93
CA PHE A 298 14.84 7.18 8.68
C PHE A 298 14.51 6.65 7.27
N ILE A 299 15.25 7.13 6.26
CA ILE A 299 15.09 6.67 4.87
C ILE A 299 15.38 5.17 4.77
N GLY A 300 16.41 4.69 5.49
CA GLY A 300 16.77 3.26 5.52
C GLY A 300 15.67 2.35 6.06
N ARG A 301 14.72 2.89 6.85
CA ARG A 301 13.55 2.15 7.35
C ARG A 301 12.31 2.24 6.44
N LEU A 302 12.42 2.97 5.32
CA LEU A 302 11.41 3.12 4.29
C LEU A 302 11.95 2.62 2.94
N PRO A 303 12.24 1.33 2.79
CA PRO A 303 12.97 0.79 1.63
C PRO A 303 12.18 0.90 0.33
N ILE A 304 10.85 1.02 0.40
CA ILE A 304 10.00 1.10 -0.77
C ILE A 304 9.65 2.57 -1.02
N LEU A 305 10.26 3.14 -2.06
CA LEU A 305 10.07 4.52 -2.49
C LEU A 305 9.36 4.56 -3.83
N PHE A 306 8.26 5.29 -3.93
CA PHE A 306 7.55 5.52 -5.18
C PHE A 306 6.88 6.88 -5.20
N SER A 307 6.58 7.35 -6.41
CA SER A 307 5.95 8.66 -6.63
C SER A 307 4.54 8.55 -7.17
N LEU A 308 3.73 9.56 -6.88
CA LEU A 308 2.45 9.83 -7.50
C LEU A 308 2.57 11.03 -8.42
N ASP A 309 1.90 10.96 -9.56
CA ASP A 309 1.87 12.03 -10.54
C ASP A 309 0.92 13.16 -10.12
N ALA A 310 1.18 14.35 -10.62
CA ALA A 310 0.22 15.44 -10.56
C ALA A 310 -1.05 15.08 -11.38
N LEU A 311 -2.21 15.52 -10.91
CA LEU A 311 -3.47 15.30 -11.62
C LEU A 311 -3.62 16.31 -12.76
N SER A 312 -3.84 15.83 -13.98
CA SER A 312 -4.21 16.65 -15.12
C SER A 312 -5.69 17.07 -15.05
N GLU A 313 -6.08 18.08 -15.82
CA GLU A 313 -7.48 18.51 -15.93
C GLU A 313 -8.39 17.35 -16.37
N ASP A 314 -7.97 16.55 -17.34
CA ASP A 314 -8.72 15.39 -17.81
C ASP A 314 -8.90 14.34 -16.71
N MET A 315 -7.85 14.07 -15.94
CA MET A 315 -7.93 13.15 -14.79
C MET A 315 -8.89 13.69 -13.72
N LEU A 316 -8.92 15.00 -13.47
CA LEU A 316 -9.86 15.59 -12.51
C LEU A 316 -11.32 15.42 -12.99
N VAL A 317 -11.58 15.54 -14.28
CA VAL A 317 -12.91 15.27 -14.87
C VAL A 317 -13.29 13.79 -14.74
N GLN A 318 -12.34 12.88 -14.97
CA GLN A 318 -12.54 11.45 -14.80
C GLN A 318 -12.84 11.11 -13.31
N ILE A 319 -12.09 11.66 -12.37
CA ILE A 319 -12.30 11.47 -10.92
C ILE A 319 -13.72 11.84 -10.49
N LEU A 320 -14.32 12.85 -11.10
CA LEU A 320 -15.71 13.25 -10.80
C LEU A 320 -16.75 12.24 -11.29
N LYS A 321 -16.46 11.46 -12.34
CA LYS A 321 -17.45 10.66 -13.10
C LYS A 321 -17.22 9.15 -13.01
N GLU A 322 -15.97 8.68 -13.14
CA GLU A 322 -15.66 7.28 -13.43
C GLU A 322 -15.55 6.38 -12.21
N PRO A 323 -14.83 6.76 -11.11
CA PRO A 323 -14.66 5.89 -9.97
C PRO A 323 -15.97 5.32 -9.43
N LYS A 324 -15.88 4.14 -8.82
CA LYS A 324 -17.03 3.47 -8.20
C LYS A 324 -17.77 4.39 -7.20
N ASN A 325 -17.02 5.20 -6.45
CA ASN A 325 -17.52 6.20 -5.50
C ASN A 325 -17.42 7.64 -6.03
N ALA A 326 -17.50 7.84 -7.35
CA ALA A 326 -17.44 9.17 -7.94
C ALA A 326 -18.54 10.08 -7.37
N ILE A 327 -18.19 11.35 -7.11
CA ILE A 327 -19.10 12.30 -6.45
C ILE A 327 -20.43 12.47 -7.21
N ILE A 328 -20.39 12.46 -8.54
CA ILE A 328 -21.60 12.54 -9.37
C ILE A 328 -22.50 11.33 -9.15
N LYS A 329 -21.92 10.12 -9.07
CA LYS A 329 -22.69 8.89 -8.79
C LYS A 329 -23.33 8.91 -7.41
N GLN A 330 -22.66 9.49 -6.40
CA GLN A 330 -23.20 9.65 -5.05
C GLN A 330 -24.42 10.58 -5.07
N TYR A 331 -24.34 11.74 -5.74
CA TYR A 331 -25.48 12.65 -5.87
C TYR A 331 -26.65 12.04 -6.67
N GLN A 332 -26.36 11.32 -7.76
CA GLN A 332 -27.38 10.59 -8.52
C GLN A 332 -28.14 9.60 -7.61
N LYS A 333 -27.39 8.86 -6.78
CA LYS A 333 -28.01 7.91 -5.83
C LYS A 333 -28.85 8.62 -4.76
N LEU A 334 -28.38 9.76 -4.23
CA LEU A 334 -29.15 10.55 -3.26
C LEU A 334 -30.44 11.06 -3.87
N LEU A 335 -30.38 11.63 -5.07
CA LEU A 335 -31.60 12.13 -5.75
C LEU A 335 -32.59 11.00 -6.08
N ALA A 336 -32.10 9.80 -6.43
CA ALA A 336 -32.98 8.65 -6.67
C ALA A 336 -33.63 8.07 -5.39
N MET A 337 -33.19 8.48 -4.19
CA MET A 337 -33.84 8.11 -2.92
C MET A 337 -34.99 9.04 -2.56
N ASP A 338 -35.07 10.21 -3.21
CA ASP A 338 -36.16 11.20 -2.98
C ASP A 338 -37.38 10.99 -3.93
N GLU A 339 -37.28 10.07 -4.90
CA GLU A 339 -38.37 9.61 -5.78
C GLU A 339 -39.06 8.38 -5.18
#